data_7911302d4899de6b96711db1222c6d9c
#
_entry.id   7911302d4899de6b96711db1222c6d9c
#
_cell.length_a   1.000
_cell.length_b   1.000
_cell.length_c   1.000
_cell.angle_alpha   90.00
_cell.angle_beta   90.00
_cell.angle_gamma   90.00
#
_symmetry.space_group_name_H-M   'P 1'
#
loop_
_entity.id
_entity.type
_entity.pdbx_description
1 polymer ?
#
loop_
_entity_poly.entity_id
_entity_poly.type
_entity_poly.pdbx_seq_one_letter_code
_entity_poly.pdbx_strand_id
1 'polypeptide(L)'
;MEATGKLAVRVYASHAQIPVEGATVVVTAPGEEGKMNLLSVQATNSSGEIQPITIPAPQLEESTSPQSQGGPPPFSVCNVWAEHPGYAMLQAEGVQIFSGVETVQTMELTPLPWGQSSLQNLDVREITPQNL
;
A
#
# COMPACT_ATOMS: atom_id res chain seq x y z
N MET A 1 18.52 -10.40 13.54
CA MET A 1 18.10 -10.35 12.12
C MET A 1 16.82 -9.58 12.01
N GLU A 2 16.79 -8.59 11.13
CA GLU A 2 15.56 -7.89 10.88
C GLU A 2 14.60 -8.79 10.09
N ALA A 3 13.40 -8.92 10.59
CA ALA A 3 12.34 -9.57 9.87
C ALA A 3 11.74 -8.58 8.87
N THR A 4 11.44 -9.05 7.68
CA THR A 4 10.87 -8.21 6.63
C THR A 4 9.74 -8.93 5.92
N GLY A 5 8.82 -8.15 5.41
CA GLY A 5 7.82 -8.59 4.46
C GLY A 5 7.99 -7.85 3.15
N LYS A 6 7.24 -8.22 2.14
CA LYS A 6 7.28 -7.56 0.85
C LYS A 6 5.92 -7.00 0.49
N LEU A 7 5.93 -5.86 -0.18
CA LEU A 7 4.71 -5.26 -0.71
C LEU A 7 4.83 -5.15 -2.22
N ALA A 8 3.91 -5.77 -2.91
CA ALA A 8 3.71 -5.60 -4.34
C ALA A 8 2.45 -4.76 -4.55
N VAL A 9 2.48 -3.84 -5.51
CA VAL A 9 1.33 -3.00 -5.83
C VAL A 9 1.01 -3.17 -7.30
N ARG A 10 -0.25 -3.37 -7.59
CA ARG A 10 -0.75 -3.48 -8.95
C ARG A 10 -1.86 -2.46 -9.17
N VAL A 11 -1.69 -1.63 -10.20
CA VAL A 11 -2.63 -0.57 -10.53
C VAL A 11 -3.36 -0.94 -11.80
N TYR A 12 -4.68 -0.90 -11.77
CA TYR A 12 -5.50 -1.24 -12.93
C TYR A 12 -6.72 -0.32 -12.98
N ALA A 13 -7.40 -0.32 -14.11
CA ALA A 13 -8.62 0.45 -14.30
C ALA A 13 -9.72 -0.48 -14.80
N SER A 14 -10.93 -0.21 -14.35
CA SER A 14 -12.17 -0.91 -14.73
C SER A 14 -12.22 -2.36 -14.22
N HIS A 15 -13.42 -2.94 -14.26
CA HIS A 15 -13.62 -4.34 -13.86
C HIS A 15 -12.91 -5.34 -14.79
N ALA A 16 -12.50 -4.90 -15.97
CA ALA A 16 -11.70 -5.72 -16.87
C ALA A 16 -10.24 -5.82 -16.44
N GLN A 17 -9.85 -5.13 -15.36
CA GLN A 17 -8.49 -5.14 -14.82
C GLN A 17 -7.43 -4.74 -15.86
N ILE A 18 -7.70 -3.65 -16.57
CA ILE A 18 -6.75 -3.13 -17.55
C ILE A 18 -5.58 -2.49 -16.81
N PRO A 19 -4.33 -2.97 -17.03
CA PRO A 19 -3.18 -2.39 -16.33
C PRO A 19 -3.00 -0.92 -16.66
N VAL A 20 -2.62 -0.12 -15.66
CA VAL A 20 -2.33 1.30 -15.85
C VAL A 20 -0.82 1.49 -15.79
N GLU A 21 -0.22 1.78 -16.94
CA GLU A 21 1.21 2.06 -17.05
C GLU A 21 1.48 3.53 -16.71
N GLY A 22 2.60 3.79 -16.03
CA GLY A 22 2.98 5.16 -15.72
C GLY A 22 2.25 5.79 -14.55
N ALA A 23 1.50 5.00 -13.78
CA ALA A 23 0.90 5.51 -12.57
C ALA A 23 1.98 5.73 -11.50
N THR A 24 1.91 6.86 -10.80
CA THR A 24 2.81 7.11 -9.68
C THR A 24 2.28 6.41 -8.46
N VAL A 25 3.10 5.55 -7.86
CA VAL A 25 2.76 4.83 -6.64
C VAL A 25 3.69 5.29 -5.53
N VAL A 26 3.11 5.83 -4.46
CA VAL A 26 3.85 6.31 -3.30
C VAL A 26 3.50 5.43 -2.12
N VAL A 27 4.50 4.92 -1.43
CA VAL A 27 4.32 4.08 -0.25
C VAL A 27 4.94 4.80 0.94
N THR A 28 4.15 4.97 2.00
CA THR A 28 4.58 5.61 3.23
C THR A 28 4.25 4.72 4.42
N ALA A 29 4.93 4.96 5.52
CA ALA A 29 4.65 4.28 6.77
C ALA A 29 4.53 5.30 7.89
N PRO A 30 3.68 5.04 8.91
CA PRO A 30 3.60 5.93 10.06
C PRO A 30 4.94 6.00 10.77
N GLY A 31 5.36 7.20 11.11
CA GLY A 31 6.57 7.45 11.89
C GLY A 31 6.25 8.05 13.24
N GLU A 32 7.28 8.50 13.93
CA GLU A 32 7.11 9.11 15.24
C GLU A 32 6.45 10.49 15.12
N GLU A 33 5.71 10.87 16.16
CA GLU A 33 5.07 12.20 16.28
C GLU A 33 4.13 12.53 15.12
N GLY A 34 3.45 11.52 14.58
CA GLY A 34 2.48 11.74 13.51
C GLY A 34 3.10 12.01 12.15
N LYS A 35 4.41 11.87 12.03
CA LYS A 35 5.10 12.04 10.75
C LYS A 35 4.98 10.78 9.91
N MET A 36 5.00 10.96 8.59
CA MET A 36 4.98 9.85 7.65
C MET A 36 6.37 9.67 7.06
N ASN A 37 6.85 8.42 7.06
CA ASN A 37 8.12 8.07 6.42
C ASN A 37 7.85 7.63 5.00
N LEU A 38 8.55 8.24 4.05
CA LEU A 38 8.46 7.84 2.65
C LEU A 38 9.28 6.57 2.45
N LEU A 39 8.63 5.50 1.97
CA LEU A 39 9.29 4.23 1.72
C LEU A 39 9.65 4.05 0.24
N SER A 40 8.81 4.50 -0.67
CA SER A 40 9.05 4.29 -2.10
C SER A 40 8.20 5.22 -2.94
N VAL A 41 8.77 5.65 -4.06
CA VAL A 41 8.04 6.34 -5.15
C VAL A 41 8.46 5.66 -6.44
N GLN A 42 7.49 5.07 -7.14
CA GLN A 42 7.75 4.37 -8.39
C GLN A 42 6.64 4.64 -9.39
N ALA A 43 6.98 4.50 -10.66
CA ALA A 43 5.98 4.50 -11.73
C ALA A 43 5.71 3.06 -12.11
N THR A 44 4.45 2.73 -12.41
CA THR A 44 4.09 1.38 -12.82
C THR A 44 4.61 1.06 -14.21
N ASN A 45 4.90 -0.23 -14.43
CA ASN A 45 5.31 -0.73 -15.74
C ASN A 45 4.09 -1.05 -16.63
N SER A 46 4.34 -1.67 -17.77
CA SER A 46 3.26 -1.99 -18.72
C SER A 46 2.23 -2.99 -18.16
N SER A 47 2.58 -3.70 -17.11
CA SER A 47 1.65 -4.60 -16.42
C SER A 47 0.95 -3.92 -15.25
N GLY A 48 1.16 -2.63 -15.05
CA GLY A 48 0.56 -1.90 -13.94
C GLY A 48 1.21 -2.17 -12.60
N GLU A 49 2.42 -2.71 -12.58
CA GLU A 49 3.09 -3.14 -11.37
C GLU A 49 4.31 -2.29 -11.06
N ILE A 50 4.60 -2.13 -9.76
CA ILE A 50 5.87 -1.59 -9.29
C ILE A 50 6.78 -2.74 -8.91
N GLN A 51 8.07 -2.45 -8.72
CA GLN A 51 8.96 -3.44 -8.15
C GLN A 51 8.61 -3.64 -6.67
N PRO A 52 8.53 -4.90 -6.20
CA PRO A 52 8.18 -5.16 -4.81
C PRO A 52 9.13 -4.47 -3.85
N ILE A 53 8.57 -3.98 -2.74
CA ILE A 53 9.30 -3.24 -1.73
C ILE A 53 9.48 -4.13 -0.52
N THR A 54 10.70 -4.13 0.04
CA THR A 54 10.99 -4.82 1.29
C THR A 54 10.70 -3.88 2.44
N ILE A 55 9.83 -4.31 3.37
CA ILE A 55 9.39 -3.48 4.48
C ILE A 55 9.67 -4.23 5.78
N PRO A 56 10.30 -3.59 6.78
CA PRO A 56 10.49 -4.22 8.09
C PRO A 56 9.14 -4.62 8.69
N ALA A 57 9.07 -5.83 9.23
CA ALA A 57 7.86 -6.35 9.85
C ALA A 57 8.23 -7.22 11.05
N PRO A 58 7.41 -7.21 12.13
CA PRO A 58 7.71 -8.01 13.29
C PRO A 58 7.72 -9.50 12.96
N GLN A 59 8.59 -10.25 13.64
CA GLN A 59 8.57 -11.70 13.53
C GLN A 59 7.34 -12.27 14.24
N LEU A 60 6.79 -13.35 13.69
CA LEU A 60 5.64 -14.01 14.29
C LEU A 60 5.92 -14.46 15.72
N GLU A 61 7.16 -14.90 16.00
CA GLU A 61 7.54 -15.34 17.33
C GLU A 61 7.41 -14.23 18.37
N GLU A 62 7.68 -12.99 17.99
CA GLU A 62 7.54 -11.85 18.89
C GLU A 62 6.08 -11.55 19.20
N SER A 63 5.18 -11.82 18.26
CA SER A 63 3.77 -11.53 18.41
C SER A 63 3.02 -12.61 19.17
N THR A 64 3.56 -13.83 19.26
CA THR A 64 2.91 -14.94 19.93
C THR A 64 3.41 -15.18 21.35
N SER A 65 4.36 -14.40 21.83
CA SER A 65 4.90 -14.54 23.18
C SER A 65 3.81 -14.21 24.22
N PRO A 66 3.63 -15.05 25.26
CA PRO A 66 2.65 -14.76 26.31
C PRO A 66 2.94 -13.48 27.10
N GLN A 67 4.17 -13.00 27.02
CA GLN A 67 4.57 -11.77 27.72
C GLN A 67 4.26 -10.53 26.93
N SER A 68 3.72 -10.65 25.74
CA SER A 68 3.47 -9.54 24.85
C SER A 68 2.05 -9.01 24.91
N GLN A 69 1.34 -9.20 26.02
CA GLN A 69 0.03 -8.57 26.20
C GLN A 69 0.20 -7.06 26.14
N GLY A 70 -0.42 -6.46 25.11
CA GLY A 70 -0.19 -5.04 24.84
C GLY A 70 1.07 -4.76 24.03
N GLY A 71 1.77 -5.77 23.56
CA GLY A 71 2.94 -5.60 22.72
C GLY A 71 2.61 -5.16 21.31
N PRO A 72 3.64 -5.01 20.45
CA PRO A 72 3.42 -4.55 19.08
C PRO A 72 2.52 -5.52 18.30
N PRO A 73 1.75 -5.02 17.33
CA PRO A 73 0.94 -5.89 16.51
C PRO A 73 1.81 -6.86 15.70
N PRO A 74 1.25 -8.00 15.24
CA PRO A 74 2.03 -9.00 14.48
C PRO A 74 2.37 -8.56 13.06
N PHE A 75 2.20 -7.30 12.73
CA PHE A 75 2.41 -6.78 11.39
C PHE A 75 2.85 -5.32 11.45
N SER A 76 3.46 -4.86 10.38
CA SER A 76 3.68 -3.44 10.13
C SER A 76 2.55 -2.89 9.28
N VAL A 77 2.37 -1.58 9.31
CA VAL A 77 1.32 -0.91 8.55
C VAL A 77 1.97 0.08 7.61
N CYS A 78 1.49 0.14 6.37
CA CYS A 78 1.89 1.17 5.43
C CYS A 78 0.67 1.71 4.70
N ASN A 79 0.85 2.84 4.03
CA ASN A 79 -0.17 3.46 3.20
C ASN A 79 0.33 3.51 1.77
N VAL A 80 -0.56 3.26 0.84
CA VAL A 80 -0.24 3.25 -0.59
C VAL A 80 -1.12 4.26 -1.29
N TRP A 81 -0.50 5.09 -2.11
CA TRP A 81 -1.17 6.13 -2.86
C TRP A 81 -0.85 5.91 -4.33
N ALA A 82 -1.86 5.92 -5.19
CA ALA A 82 -1.67 5.77 -6.63
C ALA A 82 -2.36 6.92 -7.36
N GLU A 83 -1.67 7.46 -8.37
CA GLU A 83 -2.15 8.58 -9.14
C GLU A 83 -1.72 8.44 -10.59
N HIS A 84 -2.63 8.80 -11.51
CA HIS A 84 -2.35 8.86 -12.93
C HIS A 84 -3.23 9.95 -13.54
N PRO A 85 -2.70 10.76 -14.47
CA PRO A 85 -3.54 11.75 -15.14
C PRO A 85 -4.78 11.11 -15.78
N GLY A 86 -5.93 11.73 -15.59
CA GLY A 86 -7.20 11.21 -16.09
C GLY A 86 -7.92 10.28 -15.13
N TYR A 87 -7.37 10.03 -13.94
CA TYR A 87 -7.99 9.18 -12.93
C TYR A 87 -8.04 9.90 -11.60
N ALA A 88 -9.03 9.55 -10.79
CA ALA A 88 -9.07 10.03 -9.40
C ALA A 88 -7.91 9.40 -8.63
N MET A 89 -7.29 10.20 -7.77
CA MET A 89 -6.22 9.71 -6.90
C MET A 89 -6.81 8.72 -5.90
N LEU A 90 -6.13 7.60 -5.68
CA LEU A 90 -6.59 6.55 -4.76
C LEU A 90 -5.57 6.35 -3.67
N GLN A 91 -6.04 6.27 -2.43
CA GLN A 91 -5.20 6.00 -1.27
C GLN A 91 -5.74 4.80 -0.52
N ALA A 92 -4.88 3.80 -0.27
CA ALA A 92 -5.20 2.66 0.57
C ALA A 92 -4.46 2.85 1.90
N GLU A 93 -5.21 2.96 2.98
CA GLU A 93 -4.66 3.16 4.31
C GLU A 93 -4.69 1.87 5.11
N GLY A 94 -3.66 1.65 5.92
CA GLY A 94 -3.64 0.52 6.84
C GLY A 94 -3.32 -0.82 6.19
N VAL A 95 -2.51 -0.80 5.13
CA VAL A 95 -2.08 -2.06 4.48
C VAL A 95 -1.14 -2.80 5.42
N GLN A 96 -1.45 -4.06 5.71
CA GLN A 96 -0.71 -4.86 6.69
C GLN A 96 0.40 -5.65 6.02
N ILE A 97 1.59 -5.57 6.58
CA ILE A 97 2.77 -6.27 6.08
C ILE A 97 3.25 -7.27 7.13
N PHE A 98 3.32 -8.54 6.74
CA PHE A 98 3.69 -9.62 7.63
C PHE A 98 5.07 -10.14 7.26
N SER A 99 5.83 -10.55 8.29
CA SER A 99 7.16 -11.11 8.08
C SER A 99 7.11 -12.35 7.20
N GLY A 100 8.00 -12.40 6.22
CA GLY A 100 8.12 -13.56 5.32
C GLY A 100 7.02 -13.70 4.29
N VAL A 101 6.12 -12.72 4.20
CA VAL A 101 4.97 -12.78 3.32
C VAL A 101 5.03 -11.66 2.30
N GLU A 102 4.63 -11.93 1.07
CA GLU A 102 4.41 -10.89 0.07
C GLU A 102 2.94 -10.50 0.07
N THR A 103 2.70 -9.24 0.41
CA THR A 103 1.35 -8.66 0.35
C THR A 103 1.17 -8.00 -1.01
N VAL A 104 0.10 -8.33 -1.70
CA VAL A 104 -0.25 -7.70 -2.98
C VAL A 104 -1.39 -6.75 -2.74
N GLN A 105 -1.15 -5.47 -2.96
CA GLN A 105 -2.18 -4.44 -2.86
C GLN A 105 -2.62 -4.05 -4.26
N THR A 106 -3.89 -4.31 -4.56
CA THR A 106 -4.46 -3.90 -5.84
C THR A 106 -5.10 -2.53 -5.69
N MET A 107 -4.89 -1.66 -6.69
CA MET A 107 -5.39 -0.30 -6.70
C MET A 107 -6.19 -0.10 -7.98
N GLU A 108 -7.52 -0.07 -7.87
CA GLU A 108 -8.37 0.19 -9.02
C GLU A 108 -8.62 1.69 -9.13
N LEU A 109 -8.12 2.30 -10.19
CA LEU A 109 -8.29 3.73 -10.43
C LEU A 109 -9.62 3.98 -11.14
N THR A 110 -10.28 5.06 -10.73
CA THR A 110 -11.56 5.48 -11.31
C THR A 110 -11.31 6.60 -12.32
N PRO A 111 -11.72 6.44 -13.58
CA PRO A 111 -11.58 7.50 -14.56
C PRO A 111 -12.32 8.77 -14.14
N LEU A 112 -11.71 9.92 -14.39
CA LEU A 112 -12.32 11.21 -14.10
C LEU A 112 -13.25 11.63 -15.22
N PRO A 113 -14.34 12.34 -14.90
CA PRO A 113 -15.10 13.01 -15.94
C PRO A 113 -14.23 14.02 -16.68
N TRP A 114 -14.54 14.23 -17.96
CA TRP A 114 -13.78 15.14 -18.79
C TRP A 114 -13.70 16.52 -18.16
N GLY A 115 -12.50 17.08 -18.12
CA GLY A 115 -12.25 18.41 -17.56
C GLY A 115 -11.93 18.44 -16.09
N GLN A 116 -11.90 17.29 -15.39
CA GLN A 116 -11.54 17.24 -13.97
C GLN A 116 -10.09 16.79 -13.80
N SER A 117 -9.50 17.19 -12.68
CA SER A 117 -8.12 16.87 -12.33
C SER A 117 -8.08 15.85 -11.20
N SER A 118 -7.09 14.95 -11.22
CA SER A 118 -6.86 13.99 -10.13
C SER A 118 -6.63 14.70 -8.80
N LEU A 119 -6.14 15.94 -8.83
CA LEU A 119 -5.90 16.71 -7.61
C LEU A 119 -7.19 17.20 -6.95
N GLN A 120 -8.30 17.22 -7.68
CA GLN A 120 -9.60 17.66 -7.17
C GLN A 120 -10.46 16.51 -6.67
N ASN A 121 -10.08 15.27 -6.98
CA ASN A 121 -10.85 14.09 -6.62
C ASN A 121 -9.92 13.07 -5.98
N LEU A 122 -10.17 12.75 -4.72
CA LEU A 122 -9.39 11.78 -3.97
C LEU A 122 -10.31 10.71 -3.42
N ASP A 123 -10.08 9.47 -3.85
CA ASP A 123 -10.74 8.31 -3.26
C ASP A 123 -9.84 7.72 -2.20
N VAL A 124 -10.37 7.55 -1.00
CA VAL A 124 -9.65 6.94 0.10
C VAL A 124 -10.36 5.66 0.50
N ARG A 125 -9.61 4.58 0.57
CA ARG A 125 -10.13 3.29 1.03
C ARG A 125 -9.38 2.86 2.28
N GLU A 126 -10.15 2.56 3.31
CA GLU A 126 -9.62 2.03 4.54
C GLU A 126 -9.60 0.51 4.45
N ILE A 127 -8.43 -0.08 4.70
CA ILE A 127 -8.27 -1.53 4.60
C ILE A 127 -8.70 -2.17 5.93
N THR A 128 -9.66 -3.07 5.84
CA THR A 128 -10.13 -3.80 7.03
C THR A 128 -9.04 -4.73 7.53
N PRO A 129 -8.72 -4.67 8.83
CA PRO A 129 -7.71 -5.58 9.39
C PRO A 129 -8.08 -7.04 9.16
N GLN A 130 -7.07 -7.85 8.85
CA GLN A 130 -7.28 -9.28 8.66
C GLN A 130 -7.32 -9.99 10.00
N ASN A 131 -8.26 -10.89 10.16
CA ASN A 131 -8.32 -11.78 11.32
C ASN A 131 -7.42 -12.98 11.03
N LEU A 132 -6.30 -13.00 11.71
CA LEU A 132 -5.35 -14.10 11.58
C LEU A 132 -5.33 -14.97 12.83
#